data_53a47fce7d8958fcb684ed021ef4fbf0
#
_entry.id   53a47fce7d8958fcb684ed021ef4fbf0
#
_cell.length_a   1.000
_cell.length_b   1.000
_cell.length_c   1.000
_cell.angle_alpha   90.00
_cell.angle_beta   90.00
_cell.angle_gamma   90.00
#
_symmetry.space_group_name_H-M   'P 1'
#
loop_
_entity.id
_entity.type
_entity.pdbx_description
1 polymer ?
#
loop_
_entity_poly.entity_id
_entity_poly.type
_entity_poly.pdbx_seq_one_letter_code
_entity_poly.pdbx_strand_id
1 'polypeptide(L)'
;MTYVMVTGPMGAGKSTFMRSLPKPWNDFIIPKNVPDMLLDYACSLKNLMFYEIDAPTATGKVWINWLKVADIQVVIANGKENPDANFIELWDYLEKNTPNIKKIIILNRTKKISEQWSTYNDNEIFCIGIGKTINEETALASKNDIRAVLDYLNSNYE
;
A
#
# COMPACT_ATOMS: atom_id res chain seq x y z
N MET A 1 15.07 10.40 1.36
CA MET A 1 14.37 9.15 0.96
C MET A 1 13.01 9.10 1.65
N THR A 2 11.95 8.91 0.85
CA THR A 2 10.59 8.82 1.37
C THR A 2 10.20 7.35 1.49
N TYR A 3 9.79 6.94 2.67
CA TYR A 3 9.37 5.57 2.94
C TYR A 3 7.86 5.43 2.73
N VAL A 4 7.50 4.57 1.79
CA VAL A 4 6.11 4.30 1.42
C VAL A 4 5.75 2.89 1.87
N MET A 5 4.97 2.79 2.93
CA MET A 5 4.49 1.52 3.44
C MET A 5 3.26 1.07 2.64
N VAL A 6 3.26 -0.18 2.21
CA VAL A 6 2.13 -0.78 1.51
C VAL A 6 1.56 -1.89 2.39
N THR A 7 0.31 -1.77 2.76
CA THR A 7 -0.39 -2.76 3.58
C THR A 7 -1.83 -2.93 3.10
N GLY A 8 -2.56 -3.80 3.72
CA GLY A 8 -3.96 -4.08 3.39
C GLY A 8 -4.39 -5.43 3.93
N PRO A 9 -5.70 -5.71 3.94
CA PRO A 9 -6.20 -7.03 4.34
C PRO A 9 -5.66 -8.15 3.47
N MET A 10 -5.67 -9.37 3.98
CA MET A 10 -5.29 -10.55 3.20
C MET A 10 -6.15 -10.65 1.94
N GLY A 11 -5.51 -10.92 0.81
CA GLY A 11 -6.19 -11.02 -0.49
C GLY A 11 -6.56 -9.71 -1.16
N ALA A 12 -6.16 -8.57 -0.58
CA ALA A 12 -6.48 -7.25 -1.16
C ALA A 12 -5.68 -6.92 -2.42
N GLY A 13 -4.55 -7.61 -2.66
CA GLY A 13 -3.72 -7.37 -3.85
C GLY A 13 -2.44 -6.60 -3.57
N LYS A 14 -1.92 -6.65 -2.35
CA LYS A 14 -0.65 -5.98 -1.99
C LYS A 14 0.50 -6.44 -2.87
N SER A 15 0.68 -7.75 -3.00
CA SER A 15 1.76 -8.32 -3.80
C SER A 15 1.59 -8.00 -5.27
N THR A 16 0.36 -7.98 -5.77
CA THR A 16 0.06 -7.57 -7.15
C THR A 16 0.48 -6.13 -7.39
N PHE A 17 0.16 -5.23 -6.45
CA PHE A 17 0.60 -3.84 -6.53
C PHE A 17 2.12 -3.75 -6.57
N MET A 18 2.81 -4.41 -5.63
CA MET A 18 4.27 -4.36 -5.55
C MET A 18 4.93 -4.91 -6.81
N ARG A 19 4.42 -6.03 -7.36
CA ARG A 19 4.94 -6.60 -8.61
C ARG A 19 4.69 -5.71 -9.83
N SER A 20 3.70 -4.84 -9.75
CA SER A 20 3.35 -3.93 -10.84
C SER A 20 4.18 -2.65 -10.85
N LEU A 21 4.96 -2.41 -9.80
CA LEU A 21 5.87 -1.26 -9.77
C LEU A 21 6.99 -1.46 -10.79
N PRO A 22 7.42 -0.37 -11.47
CA PRO A 22 8.56 -0.46 -12.38
C PRO A 22 9.81 -0.86 -11.59
N LYS A 23 10.54 -1.85 -12.12
CA LYS A 23 11.81 -2.31 -11.52
C LYS A 23 12.97 -1.38 -11.93
N PRO A 24 14.08 -1.34 -11.21
CA PRO A 24 14.69 -2.46 -10.50
C PRO A 24 14.42 -2.50 -9.00
N TRP A 25 14.48 -3.69 -8.47
CA TRP A 25 14.59 -3.99 -7.05
C TRP A 25 16.02 -3.63 -6.63
N ASN A 26 16.21 -2.42 -6.21
CA ASN A 26 17.55 -1.96 -5.84
C ASN A 26 17.70 -1.88 -4.34
N ASP A 27 18.88 -1.60 -3.93
CA ASP A 27 19.37 -1.49 -2.57
C ASP A 27 18.35 -0.86 -1.63
N PHE A 28 17.59 -1.70 -0.93
CA PHE A 28 16.69 -1.25 0.09
C PHE A 28 17.50 -0.90 1.33
N ILE A 29 17.45 0.36 1.71
CA ILE A 29 18.12 0.84 2.91
C ILE A 29 17.17 0.65 4.08
N ILE A 30 17.51 -0.28 4.97
CA ILE A 30 16.71 -0.56 6.16
C ILE A 30 16.88 0.60 7.14
N PRO A 31 15.78 1.22 7.60
CA PRO A 31 15.87 2.27 8.60
C PRO A 31 16.54 1.76 9.88
N LYS A 32 17.28 2.62 10.56
CA LYS A 32 17.87 2.28 11.85
C LYS A 32 16.78 1.85 12.84
N ASN A 33 17.10 0.85 13.64
CA ASN A 33 16.20 0.32 14.68
C ASN A 33 14.98 -0.46 14.16
N VAL A 34 14.96 -0.82 12.90
CA VAL A 34 13.89 -1.64 12.34
C VAL A 34 14.46 -2.96 11.84
N PRO A 35 13.96 -4.11 12.31
CA PRO A 35 14.42 -5.41 11.81
C PRO A 35 13.99 -5.62 10.37
N ASP A 36 14.87 -6.23 9.56
CA ASP A 36 14.61 -6.52 8.16
C ASP A 36 13.77 -7.78 7.92
N MET A 37 13.64 -8.62 8.93
CA MET A 37 13.06 -9.96 8.82
C MET A 37 11.57 -10.03 8.48
N LEU A 38 10.88 -8.89 8.43
CA LEU A 38 9.44 -8.84 8.13
C LEU A 38 9.11 -8.32 6.73
N LEU A 39 10.13 -8.03 5.92
CA LEU A 39 9.89 -7.50 4.59
C LEU A 39 9.83 -8.63 3.56
N ASP A 40 8.65 -8.88 3.02
CA ASP A 40 8.49 -9.80 1.91
C ASP A 40 8.92 -9.17 0.60
N TYR A 41 8.58 -7.90 0.41
CA TYR A 41 8.90 -7.14 -0.80
C TYR A 41 9.32 -5.74 -0.46
N ALA A 42 10.37 -5.28 -1.12
CA ALA A 42 10.81 -3.89 -1.06
C ALA A 42 11.28 -3.46 -2.44
N CYS A 43 11.08 -2.19 -2.77
CA CYS A 43 11.42 -1.65 -4.07
C CYS A 43 11.79 -0.19 -3.94
N SER A 44 12.88 0.21 -4.58
CA SER A 44 13.32 1.60 -4.62
C SER A 44 13.05 2.20 -6.00
N LEU A 45 12.37 3.32 -6.02
CA LEU A 45 12.07 4.08 -7.24
C LEU A 45 12.41 5.54 -7.01
N LYS A 46 13.54 6.01 -7.57
CA LYS A 46 14.04 7.37 -7.31
C LYS A 46 14.20 7.60 -5.80
N ASN A 47 13.51 8.58 -5.26
CA ASN A 47 13.55 8.91 -3.84
C ASN A 47 12.45 8.23 -3.01
N LEU A 48 11.70 7.33 -3.62
CA LEU A 48 10.64 6.56 -2.94
C LEU A 48 11.13 5.16 -2.62
N MET A 49 10.92 4.74 -1.41
CA MET A 49 11.26 3.39 -0.95
C MET A 49 9.99 2.68 -0.52
N PHE A 50 9.53 1.76 -1.36
CA PHE A 50 8.32 0.97 -1.12
C PHE A 50 8.66 -0.27 -0.32
N TYR A 51 7.85 -0.58 0.67
CA TYR A 51 7.95 -1.85 1.39
C TYR A 51 6.56 -2.38 1.75
N GLU A 52 6.40 -3.69 1.61
CA GLU A 52 5.14 -4.36 1.90
C GLU A 52 5.16 -4.93 3.32
N ILE A 53 4.08 -4.68 4.05
CA ILE A 53 3.87 -5.26 5.38
C ILE A 53 2.51 -5.94 5.40
N ASP A 54 2.47 -7.16 5.91
CA ASP A 54 1.20 -7.84 6.14
C ASP A 54 0.38 -7.11 7.19
N ALA A 55 -0.94 -7.26 7.10
CA ALA A 55 -1.85 -6.69 8.09
C ALA A 55 -1.47 -7.17 9.49
N PRO A 56 -1.63 -6.32 10.52
CA PRO A 56 -1.20 -6.69 11.85
C PRO A 56 -1.95 -7.90 12.36
N THR A 57 -1.20 -8.94 12.57
CA THR A 57 -1.59 -10.00 13.47
C THR A 57 -1.07 -9.63 14.86
N ALA A 58 -1.52 -10.29 15.88
CA ALA A 58 -1.26 -9.95 17.28
C ALA A 58 0.24 -9.86 17.72
N THR A 59 1.17 -9.87 16.80
CA THR A 59 2.62 -9.90 17.05
C THR A 59 3.28 -8.52 17.15
N GLY A 60 2.58 -7.59 17.32
CA GLY A 60 2.62 -6.19 17.61
C GLY A 60 3.89 -5.37 17.51
N LYS A 61 4.97 -5.66 18.22
CA LYS A 61 6.04 -4.67 18.43
C LYS A 61 6.95 -4.42 17.23
N VAL A 62 7.30 -5.46 16.49
CA VAL A 62 8.18 -5.35 15.32
C VAL A 62 7.44 -4.68 14.19
N TRP A 63 6.18 -5.03 14.03
CA TRP A 63 5.31 -4.46 13.02
C TRP A 63 5.09 -2.96 13.26
N ILE A 64 4.89 -2.54 14.51
CA ILE A 64 4.72 -1.13 14.89
C ILE A 64 5.93 -0.30 14.48
N ASN A 65 7.14 -0.81 14.63
CA ASN A 65 8.34 -0.07 14.23
C ASN A 65 8.35 0.24 12.73
N TRP A 66 8.00 -0.74 11.90
CA TRP A 66 7.86 -0.52 10.46
C TRP A 66 6.74 0.44 10.10
N LEU A 67 5.66 0.39 10.86
CA LEU A 67 4.53 1.30 10.72
C LEU A 67 4.94 2.76 10.94
N LYS A 68 5.71 3.00 11.99
CA LYS A 68 6.09 4.35 12.42
C LYS A 68 7.17 5.00 11.57
N VAL A 69 7.97 4.23 10.84
CA VAL A 69 9.01 4.81 9.97
C VAL A 69 8.46 5.26 8.62
N ALA A 70 7.24 4.93 8.30
CA ALA A 70 6.62 5.33 7.04
C ALA A 70 6.39 6.84 7.00
N ASP A 71 6.71 7.45 5.88
CA ASP A 71 6.33 8.84 5.61
C ASP A 71 4.90 8.91 5.07
N ILE A 72 4.47 7.86 4.39
CA ILE A 72 3.12 7.70 3.90
C ILE A 72 2.72 6.21 3.95
N GLN A 73 1.45 5.97 4.23
CA GLN A 73 0.89 4.63 4.30
C GLN A 73 -0.10 4.44 3.15
N VAL A 74 0.17 3.42 2.34
CA VAL A 74 -0.71 3.00 1.24
C VAL A 74 -1.49 1.78 1.72
N VAL A 75 -2.80 1.92 1.81
CA VAL A 75 -3.68 0.82 2.24
C VAL A 75 -4.46 0.31 1.04
N ILE A 76 -4.22 -0.93 0.67
CA ILE A 76 -4.84 -1.56 -0.49
C ILE A 76 -6.05 -2.37 -0.05
N ALA A 77 -7.15 -2.22 -0.76
CA ALA A 77 -8.37 -2.97 -0.52
C ALA A 77 -8.95 -3.50 -1.83
N ASN A 78 -9.80 -4.52 -1.73
CA ASN A 78 -10.54 -5.01 -2.88
C ASN A 78 -11.69 -4.05 -3.17
N GLY A 79 -11.56 -3.30 -4.27
CA GLY A 79 -12.53 -2.27 -4.64
C GLY A 79 -13.85 -2.80 -5.17
N LYS A 80 -13.94 -4.09 -5.49
CA LYS A 80 -15.21 -4.71 -5.89
C LYS A 80 -16.12 -4.99 -4.72
N GLU A 81 -15.59 -4.95 -3.51
CA GLU A 81 -16.33 -5.20 -2.28
C GLU A 81 -16.47 -3.91 -1.49
N ASN A 82 -17.44 -3.88 -0.60
CA ASN A 82 -17.57 -2.80 0.36
C ASN A 82 -16.47 -2.92 1.41
N PRO A 83 -16.15 -1.84 2.14
CA PRO A 83 -15.24 -1.95 3.29
C PRO A 83 -15.75 -3.04 4.24
N ASP A 84 -14.95 -4.08 4.41
CA ASP A 84 -15.31 -5.19 5.29
C ASP A 84 -14.70 -5.02 6.69
N ALA A 85 -15.01 -5.96 7.59
CA ALA A 85 -14.51 -5.91 8.95
C ALA A 85 -12.98 -5.91 9.01
N ASN A 86 -12.31 -6.64 8.13
CA ASN A 86 -10.85 -6.70 8.11
C ASN A 86 -10.23 -5.36 7.70
N PHE A 87 -10.79 -4.70 6.70
CA PHE A 87 -10.34 -3.36 6.32
C PHE A 87 -10.58 -2.36 7.44
N ILE A 88 -11.78 -2.36 8.00
CA ILE A 88 -12.16 -1.40 9.06
C ILE A 88 -11.25 -1.57 10.28
N GLU A 89 -10.99 -2.80 10.69
CA GLU A 89 -10.10 -3.08 11.81
C GLU A 89 -8.67 -2.60 11.55
N LEU A 90 -8.13 -2.87 10.36
CA LEU A 90 -6.82 -2.38 9.97
C LEU A 90 -6.76 -0.86 9.94
N TRP A 91 -7.74 -0.23 9.33
CA TRP A 91 -7.81 1.22 9.23
C TRP A 91 -7.85 1.88 10.60
N ASP A 92 -8.71 1.37 11.48
CA ASP A 92 -8.82 1.90 12.85
C ASP A 92 -7.52 1.71 13.62
N TYR A 93 -6.83 0.60 13.41
CA TYR A 93 -5.51 0.36 14.02
C TYR A 93 -4.49 1.39 13.55
N LEU A 94 -4.44 1.67 12.25
CA LEU A 94 -3.51 2.67 11.69
C LEU A 94 -3.83 4.08 12.21
N GLU A 95 -5.09 4.44 12.24
CA GLU A 95 -5.52 5.75 12.76
C GLU A 95 -5.19 5.92 14.25
N LYS A 96 -5.31 4.86 15.02
CA LYS A 96 -5.01 4.87 16.45
C LYS A 96 -3.51 4.99 16.73
N ASN A 97 -2.69 4.25 15.99
CA ASN A 97 -1.26 4.13 16.29
C ASN A 97 -0.40 5.13 15.51
N THR A 98 -0.85 5.58 14.35
CA THR A 98 -0.12 6.53 13.50
C THR A 98 -1.06 7.59 12.92
N PRO A 99 -1.72 8.38 13.80
CA PRO A 99 -2.72 9.35 13.32
C PRO A 99 -2.12 10.48 12.48
N ASN A 100 -0.84 10.77 12.66
CA ASN A 100 -0.16 11.88 11.97
C ASN A 100 0.49 11.47 10.65
N ILE A 101 0.49 10.18 10.33
CA ILE A 101 1.04 9.71 9.05
C ILE A 101 -0.08 9.73 8.01
N LYS A 102 0.18 10.39 6.89
CA LYS A 102 -0.78 10.47 5.80
C LYS A 102 -1.05 9.08 5.21
N LYS A 103 -2.31 8.83 4.89
CA LYS A 103 -2.76 7.57 4.32
C LYS A 103 -3.40 7.80 2.97
N ILE A 104 -3.12 6.92 2.03
CA ILE A 104 -3.88 6.84 0.78
C ILE A 104 -4.49 5.44 0.68
N ILE A 105 -5.65 5.38 0.05
CA ILE A 105 -6.35 4.12 -0.20
C ILE A 105 -6.23 3.77 -1.66
N ILE A 106 -5.87 2.54 -1.95
CA ILE A 106 -5.88 2.00 -3.30
C ILE A 106 -6.95 0.92 -3.38
N LEU A 107 -7.96 1.16 -4.19
CA LEU A 107 -9.01 0.20 -4.47
C LEU A 107 -8.60 -0.62 -5.68
N ASN A 108 -8.27 -1.88 -5.44
CA ASN A 108 -7.82 -2.81 -6.46
C ASN A 108 -9.02 -3.43 -7.20
N ARG A 109 -8.80 -3.83 -8.44
CA ARG A 109 -9.79 -4.52 -9.29
C ARG A 109 -11.04 -3.70 -9.63
N THR A 110 -10.95 -2.38 -9.56
CA THR A 110 -12.06 -1.51 -9.90
C THR A 110 -11.58 -0.25 -10.60
N LYS A 111 -12.44 0.35 -11.39
CA LYS A 111 -12.22 1.65 -12.02
C LYS A 111 -13.08 2.75 -11.37
N LYS A 112 -13.96 2.39 -10.46
CA LYS A 112 -14.90 3.33 -9.83
C LYS A 112 -14.90 3.18 -8.32
N ILE A 113 -15.03 4.33 -7.65
CA ILE A 113 -15.20 4.38 -6.20
C ILE A 113 -16.69 4.15 -5.92
N SER A 114 -17.03 3.06 -5.22
CA SER A 114 -18.41 2.83 -4.81
C SER A 114 -18.80 3.76 -3.68
N GLU A 115 -20.11 3.94 -3.49
CA GLU A 115 -20.65 4.84 -2.47
C GLU A 115 -20.15 4.48 -1.06
N GLN A 116 -20.00 3.20 -0.76
CA GLN A 116 -19.54 2.74 0.55
C GLN A 116 -18.09 3.15 0.84
N TRP A 117 -17.25 3.28 -0.21
CA TRP A 117 -15.89 3.77 -0.06
C TRP A 117 -15.82 5.29 0.06
N SER A 118 -16.85 6.00 -0.36
CA SER A 118 -16.86 7.46 -0.30
C SER A 118 -16.83 8.01 1.14
N THR A 119 -17.13 7.18 2.14
CA THR A 119 -16.98 7.59 3.55
C THR A 119 -15.52 7.85 3.94
N TYR A 120 -14.57 7.36 3.13
CA TYR A 120 -13.14 7.58 3.33
C TYR A 120 -12.58 8.70 2.44
N ASN A 121 -13.43 9.51 1.82
CA ASN A 121 -13.01 10.50 0.82
C ASN A 121 -12.25 11.71 1.38
N ASP A 122 -12.10 11.82 2.71
CA ASP A 122 -11.16 12.76 3.32
C ASP A 122 -9.70 12.39 3.01
N ASN A 123 -9.46 11.18 2.54
CA ASN A 123 -8.17 10.67 2.12
C ASN A 123 -8.12 10.55 0.61
N GLU A 124 -6.92 10.55 0.03
CA GLU A 124 -6.77 10.24 -1.39
C GLU A 124 -7.13 8.78 -1.65
N ILE A 125 -7.97 8.57 -2.66
CA ILE A 125 -8.38 7.23 -3.08
C ILE A 125 -8.07 7.07 -4.56
N PHE A 126 -7.30 6.02 -4.86
CA PHE A 126 -6.98 5.64 -6.23
C PHE A 126 -7.65 4.32 -6.59
N CYS A 127 -8.15 4.22 -7.81
CA CYS A 127 -8.68 2.97 -8.34
C CYS A 127 -7.65 2.35 -9.28
N ILE A 128 -7.34 1.07 -9.05
CA ILE A 128 -6.40 0.34 -9.89
C ILE A 128 -7.13 -0.84 -10.51
N GLY A 129 -7.31 -0.78 -11.82
CA GLY A 129 -7.88 -1.89 -12.59
C GLY A 129 -6.84 -2.96 -12.86
N ILE A 130 -7.33 -4.12 -13.28
CA ILE A 130 -6.48 -5.21 -13.76
C ILE A 130 -5.94 -4.81 -15.13
N GLY A 131 -4.63 -4.87 -15.28
CA GLY A 131 -3.95 -4.68 -16.56
C GLY A 131 -3.80 -6.00 -17.30
N LYS A 132 -2.55 -6.31 -17.67
CA LYS A 132 -2.26 -7.56 -18.38
C LYS A 132 -2.27 -8.74 -17.41
N THR A 133 -3.04 -9.77 -17.75
CA THR A 133 -3.06 -11.03 -17.02
C THR A 133 -2.26 -12.06 -17.81
N ILE A 134 -1.15 -12.55 -17.24
CA ILE A 134 -0.37 -13.64 -17.84
C ILE A 134 -1.00 -14.98 -17.45
N ASN A 135 -1.39 -15.07 -16.17
CA ASN A 135 -2.24 -16.13 -15.62
C ASN A 135 -2.88 -15.57 -14.34
N GLU A 136 -3.78 -16.33 -13.71
CA GLU A 136 -4.50 -15.85 -12.52
C GLU A 136 -3.56 -15.50 -11.36
N GLU A 137 -2.42 -16.19 -11.26
CA GLU A 137 -1.44 -15.99 -10.19
C GLU A 137 -0.52 -14.79 -10.44
N THR A 138 -0.42 -14.33 -11.68
CA THR A 138 0.51 -13.27 -12.08
C THR A 138 -0.19 -12.06 -12.70
N ALA A 139 -1.43 -11.80 -12.28
CA ALA A 139 -2.13 -10.59 -12.69
C ALA A 139 -1.34 -9.34 -12.29
N LEU A 140 -1.21 -8.40 -13.22
CA LEU A 140 -0.59 -7.12 -12.98
C LEU A 140 -1.64 -6.02 -13.02
N ALA A 141 -1.42 -4.97 -12.25
CA ALA A 141 -2.26 -3.79 -12.30
C ALA A 141 -2.06 -3.02 -13.60
N SER A 142 -3.05 -2.22 -13.97
CA SER A 142 -2.96 -1.34 -15.13
C SER A 142 -1.76 -0.40 -15.00
N LYS A 143 -0.91 -0.33 -16.02
CA LYS A 143 0.28 0.53 -16.02
C LYS A 143 -0.07 2.01 -15.87
N ASN A 144 -1.17 2.46 -16.46
CA ASN A 144 -1.60 3.85 -16.35
C ASN A 144 -2.06 4.19 -14.94
N ASP A 145 -2.74 3.26 -14.28
CA ASP A 145 -3.22 3.45 -12.91
C ASP A 145 -2.04 3.47 -11.93
N ILE A 146 -1.06 2.58 -12.11
CA ILE A 146 0.18 2.61 -11.31
C ILE A 146 0.93 3.92 -11.52
N ARG A 147 1.03 4.39 -12.76
CA ARG A 147 1.70 5.66 -13.06
C ARG A 147 1.03 6.83 -12.34
N ALA A 148 -0.30 6.84 -12.29
CA ALA A 148 -1.03 7.90 -11.58
C ALA A 148 -0.68 7.94 -10.09
N VAL A 149 -0.56 6.78 -9.45
CA VAL A 149 -0.14 6.69 -8.04
C VAL A 149 1.30 7.20 -7.88
N LEU A 150 2.21 6.76 -8.74
CA LEU A 150 3.62 7.17 -8.68
C LEU A 150 3.78 8.66 -8.93
N ASP A 151 3.07 9.23 -9.89
CA ASP A 151 3.11 10.67 -10.16
C ASP A 151 2.62 11.47 -8.96
N TYR A 152 1.56 11.02 -8.31
CA TYR A 152 1.07 11.64 -7.08
C TYR A 152 2.14 11.61 -5.98
N LEU A 153 2.74 10.46 -5.74
CA LEU A 153 3.77 10.31 -4.70
C LEU A 153 5.01 11.17 -5.02
N ASN A 154 5.48 11.15 -6.25
CA ASN A 154 6.64 11.95 -6.66
C ASN A 154 6.38 13.46 -6.54
N SER A 155 5.17 13.91 -6.82
CA SER A 155 4.81 15.33 -6.75
C SER A 155 4.64 15.83 -5.32
N ASN A 156 4.28 14.97 -4.38
CA ASN A 156 3.93 15.38 -3.02
C ASN A 156 5.00 15.02 -1.97
N TYR A 157 5.95 14.13 -2.30
CA TYR A 157 6.89 13.57 -1.32
C TYR A 157 8.35 13.57 -1.76
N GLU A 158 8.66 14.22 -2.84
CA GLU A 158 10.08 14.41 -3.25
C GLU A 158 10.75 15.51 -2.46
#